data_abc19f26777067366c330a12fdbadcd3
#
_entry.id   abc19f26777067366c330a12fdbadcd3
#
_cell.length_a   1.000
_cell.length_b   1.000
_cell.length_c   1.000
_cell.angle_alpha   90.00
_cell.angle_beta   90.00
_cell.angle_gamma   90.00
#
_symmetry.space_group_name_H-M   'P 1'
#
loop_
_entity.id
_entity.type
_entity.pdbx_description
1 polymer ?
#
loop_
_entity_poly.entity_id
_entity_poly.type
_entity_poly.pdbx_seq_one_letter_code
_entity_poly.pdbx_strand_id
1 'polypeptide(L)'
;MYTIIPLLLAHIQELNKQISFLFKFIVKNIPLNIEKSKDNSLFSPKYHKLKVDKLPLIKVPKKKDYKQLLELYLKEHDKPLKPIKSRGKNPVPDDVHCPCCNAPHNYIYDNTGGRGQFWCKVCNTHFNRQNYIDNPIELSCPYCGKALVVKKKRKLFNIHKCVNPNCSYYLNSLQNLSKEQLEEYKSTPDKFKLHYIYREFKVNFFKVDLYSLPKHASSLIFRKFTPHVMGLCLTYLVNCGMSTRATSRVMREVHGVKISHAQIANYATTAAYCVKPFVDSFDYKPTNYLAADETYTKVRGVKHYVWFIMDAIKKSIIGYRTSDSRDTVPCILAMRMAFDKFKKFPGKALKFVADGFTAYQLARQQFALHDMDFDVTQVTGLTNDDEVSKEYRWLKQNIERLNRTFKFSYRVTNGYGSNEGASTHLALFVAYYNFLRPHPYNYWRPLNEVKELEKAELMPAKWQILIELSQQLIINQQKT
;
A
#
# COMPACT_ATOMS: atom_id res chain seq x y z
N MET A 1 -56.92 14.86 -34.23
CA MET A 1 -56.18 14.44 -33.03
C MET A 1 -56.53 13.03 -32.51
N TYR A 2 -57.79 12.56 -32.72
CA TYR A 2 -58.26 11.24 -32.24
C TYR A 2 -57.77 10.02 -33.00
N THR A 3 -57.20 10.13 -34.18
CA THR A 3 -56.70 9.00 -34.99
C THR A 3 -55.24 8.66 -34.74
N ILE A 4 -54.49 9.55 -34.12
CA ILE A 4 -53.04 9.31 -33.83
C ILE A 4 -52.84 8.43 -32.61
N ILE A 5 -53.71 8.51 -31.61
CA ILE A 5 -53.57 7.74 -30.35
C ILE A 5 -53.68 6.24 -30.59
N PRO A 6 -54.65 5.70 -31.37
CA PRO A 6 -54.69 4.28 -31.65
C PRO A 6 -53.49 3.78 -32.44
N LEU A 7 -52.96 4.58 -33.38
CA LEU A 7 -51.75 4.27 -34.12
C LEU A 7 -50.51 4.19 -33.25
N LEU A 8 -50.36 5.12 -32.29
CA LEU A 8 -49.27 5.10 -31.31
C LEU A 8 -49.38 3.91 -30.38
N LEU A 9 -50.59 3.58 -29.92
CA LEU A 9 -50.82 2.38 -29.08
C LEU A 9 -50.49 1.09 -29.80
N ALA A 10 -50.89 0.96 -31.09
CA ALA A 10 -50.52 -0.18 -31.91
C ALA A 10 -49.00 -0.29 -32.09
N HIS A 11 -48.30 0.84 -32.31
CA HIS A 11 -46.87 0.85 -32.45
C HIS A 11 -46.15 0.48 -31.12
N ILE A 12 -46.63 0.98 -29.99
CA ILE A 12 -46.12 0.58 -28.67
C ILE A 12 -46.31 -0.92 -28.40
N GLN A 13 -47.45 -1.48 -28.80
CA GLN A 13 -47.68 -2.92 -28.66
C GLN A 13 -46.71 -3.74 -29.54
N GLU A 14 -46.40 -3.28 -30.75
CA GLU A 14 -45.44 -3.94 -31.65
C GLU A 14 -44.01 -3.84 -31.09
N LEU A 15 -43.59 -2.68 -30.56
CA LEU A 15 -42.31 -2.52 -29.89
C LEU A 15 -42.18 -3.41 -28.67
N ASN A 16 -43.23 -3.55 -27.88
CA ASN A 16 -43.24 -4.45 -26.70
C ASN A 16 -43.10 -5.93 -27.11
N LYS A 17 -43.69 -6.35 -28.23
CA LYS A 17 -43.50 -7.69 -28.78
C LYS A 17 -42.06 -7.91 -29.20
N GLN A 18 -41.46 -6.95 -29.90
CA GLN A 18 -40.04 -6.99 -30.33
C GLN A 18 -39.10 -7.04 -29.14
N ILE A 19 -39.32 -6.23 -28.13
CA ILE A 19 -38.54 -6.25 -26.90
C ILE A 19 -38.64 -7.60 -26.21
N SER A 20 -39.86 -8.16 -26.08
CA SER A 20 -40.08 -9.48 -25.49
C SER A 20 -39.39 -10.60 -26.28
N PHE A 21 -39.41 -10.51 -27.62
CA PHE A 21 -38.68 -11.44 -28.47
C PHE A 21 -37.18 -11.35 -28.29
N LEU A 22 -36.63 -10.14 -28.30
CA LEU A 22 -35.19 -9.89 -28.04
C LEU A 22 -34.77 -10.39 -26.67
N PHE A 23 -35.57 -10.15 -25.64
CA PHE A 23 -35.29 -10.66 -24.31
C PHE A 23 -35.26 -12.21 -24.25
N LYS A 24 -36.23 -12.86 -24.91
CA LYS A 24 -36.26 -14.33 -25.00
C LYS A 24 -35.08 -14.87 -25.82
N PHE A 25 -34.69 -14.17 -26.89
CA PHE A 25 -33.55 -14.54 -27.69
C PHE A 25 -32.22 -14.40 -26.93
N ILE A 26 -32.04 -13.29 -26.20
CA ILE A 26 -30.87 -13.04 -25.33
C ILE A 26 -30.76 -14.11 -24.24
N VAL A 27 -31.85 -14.37 -23.54
CA VAL A 27 -31.87 -15.38 -22.44
C VAL A 27 -31.60 -16.80 -22.97
N LYS A 28 -32.05 -17.11 -24.21
CA LYS A 28 -31.85 -18.43 -24.80
C LYS A 28 -30.47 -18.65 -25.41
N ASN A 29 -29.87 -17.62 -26.02
CA ASN A 29 -28.66 -17.77 -26.81
C ASN A 29 -27.40 -17.16 -26.20
N ILE A 30 -27.54 -16.25 -25.24
CA ILE A 30 -26.43 -15.69 -24.48
C ILE A 30 -26.46 -16.30 -23.08
N PRO A 31 -25.44 -17.06 -22.67
CA PRO A 31 -25.35 -17.55 -21.28
C PRO A 31 -25.12 -16.35 -20.37
N LEU A 32 -26.19 -15.62 -20.08
CA LEU A 32 -26.21 -14.68 -18.99
C LEU A 32 -25.96 -15.52 -17.74
N ASN A 33 -24.85 -15.26 -17.03
CA ASN A 33 -24.55 -15.87 -15.73
C ASN A 33 -25.57 -15.42 -14.65
N ILE A 34 -26.87 -15.49 -14.96
CA ILE A 34 -27.96 -15.14 -14.06
C ILE A 34 -28.06 -16.15 -12.92
N GLU A 35 -27.59 -17.39 -13.14
CA GLU A 35 -27.52 -18.39 -12.07
C GLU A 35 -26.54 -18.06 -10.95
N LYS A 36 -25.51 -17.25 -11.23
CA LYS A 36 -24.63 -16.70 -10.18
C LYS A 36 -25.33 -15.71 -9.24
N SER A 37 -26.48 -15.19 -9.63
CA SER A 37 -27.27 -14.28 -8.78
C SER A 37 -28.26 -15.02 -7.87
N LYS A 38 -28.49 -16.33 -8.07
CA LYS A 38 -29.31 -17.18 -7.21
C LYS A 38 -28.50 -17.92 -6.16
N ASP A 39 -27.18 -17.88 -6.28
CA ASP A 39 -26.32 -18.36 -5.21
C ASP A 39 -26.45 -17.38 -4.05
N ASN A 40 -27.16 -17.79 -3.00
CA ASN A 40 -27.24 -17.11 -1.72
C ASN A 40 -25.89 -17.08 -0.98
N SER A 41 -24.82 -17.43 -1.60
CA SER A 41 -23.46 -16.98 -1.30
C SER A 41 -23.33 -15.45 -1.42
N LEU A 42 -24.42 -14.75 -1.69
CA LEU A 42 -24.58 -13.29 -1.58
C LEU A 42 -24.09 -12.74 -0.24
N PHE A 43 -23.99 -13.56 0.76
CA PHE A 43 -23.47 -13.23 2.07
C PHE A 43 -22.14 -13.91 2.40
N SER A 44 -21.51 -14.64 1.47
CA SER A 44 -20.12 -14.98 1.70
C SER A 44 -19.34 -13.65 1.73
N PRO A 45 -18.62 -13.36 2.81
CA PRO A 45 -17.92 -12.10 2.95
C PRO A 45 -17.02 -11.92 1.73
N LYS A 46 -17.12 -10.78 1.05
CA LYS A 46 -16.32 -10.40 -0.11
C LYS A 46 -14.81 -10.55 0.13
N TYR A 47 -14.44 -10.64 1.40
CA TYR A 47 -13.07 -10.74 1.88
C TYR A 47 -12.99 -11.84 2.95
N HIS A 48 -12.07 -12.78 2.75
CA HIS A 48 -11.76 -13.76 3.78
C HIS A 48 -10.84 -13.12 4.83
N LYS A 49 -11.12 -13.36 6.11
CA LYS A 49 -10.21 -12.97 7.20
C LYS A 49 -8.89 -13.72 6.98
N LEU A 50 -7.83 -12.99 6.62
CA LEU A 50 -6.50 -13.55 6.48
C LEU A 50 -5.87 -13.65 7.86
N LYS A 51 -5.65 -14.87 8.36
CA LYS A 51 -4.75 -15.08 9.50
C LYS A 51 -3.32 -14.97 8.98
N VAL A 52 -2.55 -14.13 9.63
CA VAL A 52 -1.12 -13.97 9.31
C VAL A 52 -0.37 -15.07 10.02
N ASP A 53 0.40 -15.83 9.26
CA ASP A 53 1.28 -16.84 9.80
C ASP A 53 2.43 -16.21 10.61
N LYS A 54 3.06 -17.01 11.48
CA LYS A 54 4.26 -16.60 12.21
C LYS A 54 5.33 -16.11 11.22
N LEU A 55 6.14 -15.15 11.66
CA LEU A 55 7.30 -14.72 10.89
C LEU A 55 8.30 -15.88 10.70
N PRO A 56 9.06 -15.91 9.59
CA PRO A 56 10.12 -16.88 9.41
C PRO A 56 11.20 -16.66 10.47
N LEU A 57 11.85 -17.74 10.87
CA LEU A 57 13.03 -17.66 11.72
C LEU A 57 14.18 -17.13 10.87
N ILE A 58 14.84 -16.08 11.36
CA ILE A 58 16.00 -15.51 10.70
C ILE A 58 17.24 -16.12 11.32
N LYS A 59 17.97 -16.92 10.53
CA LYS A 59 19.28 -17.43 10.91
C LYS A 59 20.33 -16.60 10.19
N VAL A 60 21.12 -15.85 10.96
CA VAL A 60 22.32 -15.20 10.45
C VAL A 60 23.45 -16.22 10.57
N PRO A 61 23.95 -16.77 9.46
CA PRO A 61 25.09 -17.67 9.54
C PRO A 61 26.28 -16.89 10.11
N LYS A 62 26.80 -17.34 11.25
CA LYS A 62 28.06 -16.79 11.77
C LYS A 62 29.14 -17.16 10.76
N LYS A 63 29.73 -16.16 10.11
CA LYS A 63 30.92 -16.37 9.27
C LYS A 63 32.00 -16.95 10.18
N LYS A 64 32.31 -18.20 10.01
CA LYS A 64 33.44 -18.84 10.74
C LYS A 64 34.70 -18.58 9.90
N ASP A 65 35.75 -18.10 10.55
CA ASP A 65 37.04 -18.00 9.89
C ASP A 65 37.55 -19.42 9.54
N TYR A 66 38.12 -19.57 8.35
CA TYR A 66 38.66 -20.85 7.91
C TYR A 66 39.70 -21.40 8.86
N LYS A 67 40.49 -20.57 9.54
CA LYS A 67 41.47 -20.97 10.54
C LYS A 67 40.81 -21.68 11.72
N GLN A 68 39.73 -21.12 12.23
CA GLN A 68 38.95 -21.74 13.31
C GLN A 68 38.31 -23.06 12.88
N LEU A 69 37.90 -23.16 11.62
CA LEU A 69 37.36 -24.41 11.08
C LEU A 69 38.44 -25.48 10.90
N LEU A 70 39.67 -25.11 10.55
CA LEU A 70 40.81 -26.03 10.49
C LEU A 70 41.21 -26.57 11.86
N GLU A 71 41.17 -25.71 12.89
CA GLU A 71 41.41 -26.10 14.27
C GLU A 71 40.33 -27.06 14.80
N LEU A 72 39.06 -26.77 14.50
CA LEU A 72 37.93 -27.63 14.86
C LEU A 72 38.07 -29.01 14.17
N TYR A 73 38.41 -29.01 12.88
CA TYR A 73 38.62 -30.23 12.13
C TYR A 73 39.75 -31.08 12.71
N LEU A 74 40.85 -30.43 13.11
CA LEU A 74 41.97 -31.11 13.77
C LEU A 74 41.55 -31.77 15.11
N LYS A 75 40.72 -31.06 15.91
CA LYS A 75 40.18 -31.57 17.19
C LYS A 75 39.21 -32.75 16.99
N GLU A 76 38.41 -32.74 15.91
CA GLU A 76 37.39 -33.76 15.66
C GLU A 76 37.99 -35.03 15.03
N HIS A 77 39.07 -34.89 14.24
CA HIS A 77 39.58 -35.97 13.40
C HIS A 77 41.03 -36.36 13.72
N ASP A 78 41.69 -35.74 14.66
CA ASP A 78 43.12 -35.92 15.03
C ASP A 78 44.09 -35.83 13.82
N LYS A 79 43.64 -35.20 12.72
CA LYS A 79 44.43 -35.02 11.51
C LYS A 79 44.19 -33.64 10.92
N PRO A 80 45.24 -32.90 10.52
CA PRO A 80 45.06 -31.62 9.91
C PRO A 80 44.45 -31.74 8.50
N LEU A 81 43.50 -30.85 8.18
CA LEU A 81 42.94 -30.73 6.84
C LEU A 81 44.00 -30.12 5.93
N LYS A 82 44.61 -30.94 5.06
CA LYS A 82 45.69 -30.49 4.16
C LYS A 82 45.14 -29.72 2.98
N PRO A 83 45.86 -28.70 2.46
CA PRO A 83 45.54 -28.04 1.20
C PRO A 83 45.37 -29.04 0.07
N ILE A 84 44.66 -28.64 -0.98
CA ILE A 84 44.43 -29.45 -2.16
C ILE A 84 45.68 -29.42 -3.00
N LYS A 85 46.24 -30.61 -3.29
CA LYS A 85 47.29 -30.71 -4.29
C LYS A 85 46.65 -30.57 -5.67
N SER A 86 47.08 -29.56 -6.44
CA SER A 86 46.59 -29.34 -7.80
C SER A 86 46.75 -30.60 -8.64
N ARG A 87 45.65 -31.22 -9.05
CA ARG A 87 45.62 -32.41 -9.92
C ARG A 87 44.95 -32.14 -11.27
N GLY A 88 44.67 -30.91 -11.63
CA GLY A 88 43.91 -30.56 -12.82
C GLY A 88 44.67 -29.65 -13.78
N LYS A 89 44.22 -29.67 -15.05
CA LYS A 89 44.72 -28.74 -16.10
C LYS A 89 44.41 -27.26 -15.81
N ASN A 90 43.44 -26.98 -14.94
CA ASN A 90 43.00 -25.63 -14.61
C ASN A 90 43.10 -25.39 -13.09
N PRO A 91 44.19 -24.79 -12.60
CA PRO A 91 44.29 -24.42 -11.19
C PRO A 91 43.27 -23.32 -10.84
N VAL A 92 42.75 -23.37 -9.62
CA VAL A 92 41.91 -22.30 -9.10
C VAL A 92 42.73 -21.03 -8.99
N PRO A 93 42.31 -19.88 -9.56
CA PRO A 93 43.07 -18.65 -9.50
C PRO A 93 43.33 -18.17 -8.05
N ASP A 94 44.51 -17.57 -7.83
CA ASP A 94 44.99 -17.17 -6.51
C ASP A 94 44.11 -16.11 -5.81
N ASP A 95 43.37 -15.35 -6.59
CA ASP A 95 42.41 -14.33 -6.10
C ASP A 95 41.08 -14.92 -5.63
N VAL A 96 40.84 -16.21 -5.83
CA VAL A 96 39.59 -16.85 -5.42
C VAL A 96 39.64 -17.24 -3.94
N HIS A 97 38.76 -16.67 -3.16
CA HIS A 97 38.53 -16.99 -1.76
C HIS A 97 37.13 -17.53 -1.53
N CYS A 98 36.98 -18.41 -0.54
CA CYS A 98 35.65 -18.88 -0.18
C CYS A 98 34.82 -17.74 0.42
N PRO A 99 33.63 -17.43 -0.14
CA PRO A 99 32.82 -16.34 0.35
C PRO A 99 32.16 -16.60 1.72
N CYS A 100 32.12 -17.86 2.14
CA CYS A 100 31.54 -18.29 3.42
C CYS A 100 32.55 -18.23 4.58
N CYS A 101 33.74 -18.78 4.41
CA CYS A 101 34.74 -18.91 5.47
C CYS A 101 36.06 -18.19 5.19
N ASN A 102 36.19 -17.54 4.03
CA ASN A 102 37.39 -16.86 3.56
C ASN A 102 38.62 -17.77 3.38
N ALA A 103 38.41 -19.08 3.18
CA ALA A 103 39.49 -20.00 2.87
C ALA A 103 40.15 -19.62 1.53
N PRO A 104 41.49 -19.62 1.43
CA PRO A 104 42.22 -19.28 0.22
C PRO A 104 42.05 -20.35 -0.85
N HIS A 105 42.46 -20.04 -2.10
CA HIS A 105 42.32 -20.86 -3.29
C HIS A 105 42.83 -22.31 -3.12
N ASN A 106 43.89 -22.51 -2.32
CA ASN A 106 44.48 -23.83 -2.07
C ASN A 106 43.59 -24.81 -1.27
N TYR A 107 42.45 -24.32 -0.73
CA TYR A 107 41.42 -25.18 -0.12
C TYR A 107 40.14 -25.24 -0.97
N ILE A 108 40.19 -24.80 -2.24
CA ILE A 108 39.01 -24.71 -3.12
C ILE A 108 39.22 -25.64 -4.32
N TYR A 109 38.23 -26.50 -4.60
CA TYR A 109 38.16 -27.32 -5.80
C TYR A 109 37.46 -26.59 -6.94
N ASP A 110 37.93 -26.77 -8.17
CA ASP A 110 37.15 -26.47 -9.37
C ASP A 110 36.31 -27.70 -9.74
N ASN A 111 35.01 -27.61 -9.60
CA ASN A 111 34.08 -28.73 -9.86
C ASN A 111 33.70 -28.90 -11.33
N THR A 112 34.07 -27.96 -12.19
CA THR A 112 33.56 -27.88 -13.58
C THR A 112 34.65 -27.73 -14.64
N GLY A 113 35.93 -27.94 -14.26
CA GLY A 113 37.03 -27.90 -15.21
C GLY A 113 37.21 -26.52 -15.88
N GLY A 114 37.14 -25.44 -15.12
CA GLY A 114 37.35 -24.06 -15.61
C GLY A 114 36.07 -23.28 -15.88
N ARG A 115 34.87 -23.84 -15.66
CA ARG A 115 33.58 -23.16 -15.86
C ARG A 115 33.15 -22.31 -14.66
N GLY A 116 34.00 -22.13 -13.65
CA GLY A 116 33.79 -21.20 -12.54
C GLY A 116 32.85 -21.68 -11.44
N GLN A 117 32.57 -22.97 -11.31
CA GLN A 117 31.93 -23.55 -10.12
C GLN A 117 32.99 -24.09 -9.17
N PHE A 118 32.99 -23.55 -7.98
CA PHE A 118 33.95 -23.90 -6.93
C PHE A 118 33.31 -24.60 -5.74
N TRP A 119 34.07 -25.41 -5.06
CA TRP A 119 33.70 -26.06 -3.81
C TRP A 119 34.79 -25.88 -2.77
N CYS A 120 34.42 -25.28 -1.63
CA CYS A 120 35.34 -25.10 -0.51
C CYS A 120 35.46 -26.38 0.32
N LYS A 121 36.68 -26.93 0.45
CA LYS A 121 36.97 -28.09 1.25
C LYS A 121 36.81 -27.88 2.76
N VAL A 122 36.96 -26.63 3.23
CA VAL A 122 36.92 -26.27 4.65
C VAL A 122 35.51 -26.21 5.19
N CYS A 123 34.62 -25.57 4.48
CA CYS A 123 33.23 -25.33 4.93
C CYS A 123 32.15 -26.01 4.08
N ASN A 124 32.55 -26.83 3.09
CA ASN A 124 31.67 -27.52 2.16
C ASN A 124 30.73 -26.63 1.33
N THR A 125 31.02 -25.34 1.22
CA THR A 125 30.21 -24.41 0.44
C THR A 125 30.52 -24.52 -1.05
N HIS A 126 29.45 -24.67 -1.86
CA HIS A 126 29.53 -24.54 -3.32
C HIS A 126 29.22 -23.10 -3.72
N PHE A 127 30.04 -22.53 -4.59
CA PHE A 127 29.85 -21.12 -5.03
C PHE A 127 30.35 -20.93 -6.46
N ASN A 128 29.89 -19.84 -7.07
CA ASN A 128 30.33 -19.40 -8.39
C ASN A 128 30.78 -17.92 -8.29
N ARG A 129 31.89 -17.59 -8.93
CA ARG A 129 32.46 -16.25 -8.91
C ARG A 129 31.50 -15.17 -9.39
N GLN A 130 30.59 -15.50 -10.33
CA GLN A 130 29.64 -14.54 -10.90
C GLN A 130 28.30 -14.48 -10.18
N ASN A 131 27.87 -15.56 -9.56
CA ASN A 131 26.51 -15.72 -9.02
C ASN A 131 26.47 -15.91 -7.50
N TYR A 132 27.60 -15.79 -6.82
CA TYR A 132 27.60 -15.84 -5.37
C TYR A 132 27.02 -14.54 -4.83
N ILE A 133 25.79 -14.62 -4.43
CA ILE A 133 25.15 -13.60 -3.61
C ILE A 133 25.48 -13.96 -2.17
N ASP A 134 26.31 -13.16 -1.52
CA ASP A 134 26.50 -13.24 -0.06
C ASP A 134 25.13 -12.97 0.58
N ASN A 135 24.37 -14.06 0.78
CA ASN A 135 23.06 -13.96 1.44
C ASN A 135 23.25 -14.38 2.90
N PRO A 136 23.67 -13.44 3.79
CA PRO A 136 24.02 -13.76 5.17
C PRO A 136 22.79 -14.17 6.00
N ILE A 137 21.60 -14.12 5.41
CA ILE A 137 20.34 -14.36 6.09
C ILE A 137 19.67 -15.59 5.48
N GLU A 138 19.56 -16.65 6.27
CA GLU A 138 18.73 -17.82 5.94
C GLU A 138 17.36 -17.68 6.60
N LEU A 139 16.32 -17.66 5.78
CA LEU A 139 14.94 -17.70 6.25
C LEU A 139 14.52 -19.15 6.48
N SER A 140 14.16 -19.49 7.70
CA SER A 140 13.73 -20.82 8.10
C SER A 140 12.25 -20.85 8.50
N CYS A 141 11.59 -21.98 8.26
CA CYS A 141 10.18 -22.19 8.60
C CYS A 141 9.98 -22.14 10.13
N PRO A 142 9.03 -21.34 10.64
CA PRO A 142 8.80 -21.23 12.08
C PRO A 142 8.14 -22.47 12.69
N TYR A 143 7.66 -23.41 11.87
CA TYR A 143 6.96 -24.61 12.30
C TYR A 143 7.84 -25.87 12.27
N CYS A 144 8.90 -25.91 11.46
CA CYS A 144 9.78 -27.06 11.38
C CYS A 144 11.28 -26.72 11.37
N GLY A 145 11.64 -25.43 11.42
CA GLY A 145 13.04 -24.98 11.49
C GLY A 145 13.88 -25.19 10.21
N LYS A 146 13.33 -25.85 9.16
CA LYS A 146 14.07 -26.07 7.90
C LYS A 146 14.08 -24.80 7.03
N ALA A 147 15.15 -24.63 6.24
CA ALA A 147 15.32 -23.52 5.32
C ALA A 147 14.14 -23.40 4.34
N LEU A 148 13.71 -22.16 4.09
CA LEU A 148 12.70 -21.84 3.09
C LEU A 148 13.33 -21.75 1.70
N VAL A 149 12.65 -22.29 0.70
CA VAL A 149 13.11 -22.27 -0.70
C VAL A 149 12.39 -21.14 -1.45
N VAL A 150 13.16 -20.35 -2.20
CA VAL A 150 12.59 -19.32 -3.10
C VAL A 150 11.90 -20.01 -4.28
N LYS A 151 10.56 -19.96 -4.32
CA LYS A 151 9.77 -20.57 -5.40
C LYS A 151 9.49 -19.62 -6.54
N LYS A 152 9.27 -18.32 -6.26
CA LYS A 152 8.99 -17.30 -7.29
C LYS A 152 9.71 -16.01 -6.94
N LYS A 153 10.40 -15.43 -7.93
CA LYS A 153 10.98 -14.09 -7.84
C LYS A 153 10.04 -13.12 -8.58
N ARG A 154 9.54 -12.12 -7.88
CA ARG A 154 8.74 -11.03 -8.44
C ARG A 154 9.55 -9.74 -8.44
N LYS A 155 9.08 -8.71 -9.14
CA LYS A 155 9.77 -7.42 -9.22
C LYS A 155 10.00 -6.81 -7.83
N LEU A 156 9.00 -6.81 -6.98
CA LEU A 156 9.01 -6.16 -5.67
C LEU A 156 9.24 -7.11 -4.50
N PHE A 157 9.06 -8.43 -4.67
CA PHE A 157 9.18 -9.41 -3.59
C PHE A 157 9.53 -10.80 -4.11
N ASN A 158 10.12 -11.61 -3.22
CA ASN A 158 10.33 -13.03 -3.41
C ASN A 158 9.29 -13.85 -2.64
N ILE A 159 8.91 -14.99 -3.16
CA ILE A 159 8.02 -15.94 -2.47
C ILE A 159 8.88 -17.11 -1.99
N HIS A 160 8.97 -17.24 -0.68
CA HIS A 160 9.61 -18.35 0.01
C HIS A 160 8.56 -19.37 0.44
N LYS A 161 8.85 -20.65 0.23
CA LYS A 161 7.95 -21.78 0.57
C LYS A 161 8.70 -22.82 1.40
N CYS A 162 8.07 -23.34 2.44
CA CYS A 162 8.54 -24.54 3.12
C CYS A 162 8.22 -25.76 2.26
N VAL A 163 9.23 -26.53 1.91
CA VAL A 163 9.07 -27.74 1.08
C VAL A 163 9.18 -29.04 1.90
N ASN A 164 9.31 -28.95 3.22
CA ASN A 164 9.42 -30.12 4.09
C ASN A 164 8.06 -30.86 4.18
N PRO A 165 7.97 -32.13 3.74
CA PRO A 165 6.73 -32.90 3.81
C PRO A 165 6.31 -33.21 5.26
N ASN A 166 7.25 -33.24 6.20
CA ASN A 166 7.00 -33.49 7.62
C ASN A 166 6.84 -32.19 8.43
N CYS A 167 6.50 -31.08 7.78
CA CYS A 167 6.24 -29.82 8.45
C CYS A 167 4.88 -29.88 9.17
N SER A 168 4.84 -29.56 10.47
CA SER A 168 3.58 -29.58 11.23
C SER A 168 2.50 -28.67 10.63
N TYR A 169 2.88 -27.51 10.09
CA TYR A 169 1.97 -26.63 9.37
C TYR A 169 1.32 -27.33 8.16
N TYR A 170 2.13 -28.00 7.36
CA TYR A 170 1.63 -28.72 6.18
C TYR A 170 0.72 -29.90 6.56
N LEU A 171 1.12 -30.70 7.54
CA LEU A 171 0.34 -31.85 8.01
C LEU A 171 -1.01 -31.39 8.59
N ASN A 172 -1.02 -30.37 9.42
CA ASN A 172 -2.26 -29.80 9.95
C ASN A 172 -3.16 -29.24 8.84
N SER A 173 -2.55 -28.59 7.82
CA SER A 173 -3.30 -28.06 6.69
C SER A 173 -3.94 -29.19 5.85
N LEU A 174 -3.28 -30.32 5.72
CA LEU A 174 -3.81 -31.52 5.05
C LEU A 174 -4.97 -32.14 5.83
N GLN A 175 -4.84 -32.24 7.15
CA GLN A 175 -5.88 -32.81 8.02
C GLN A 175 -7.17 -31.99 8.03
N ASN A 176 -7.07 -30.69 7.79
CA ASN A 176 -8.21 -29.76 7.75
C ASN A 176 -8.96 -29.75 6.40
N LEU A 177 -8.50 -30.51 5.40
CA LEU A 177 -9.22 -30.64 4.13
C LEU A 177 -10.40 -31.61 4.26
N SER A 178 -11.52 -31.30 3.62
CA SER A 178 -12.61 -32.25 3.43
C SER A 178 -12.16 -33.39 2.49
N LYS A 179 -12.91 -34.50 2.50
CA LYS A 179 -12.61 -35.63 1.61
C LYS A 179 -12.61 -35.22 0.13
N GLU A 180 -13.58 -34.40 -0.28
CA GLU A 180 -13.69 -33.86 -1.63
C GLU A 180 -12.50 -32.96 -1.99
N GLN A 181 -12.12 -32.06 -1.08
CA GLN A 181 -10.95 -31.20 -1.25
C GLN A 181 -9.64 -31.97 -1.32
N LEU A 182 -9.54 -33.09 -0.61
CA LEU A 182 -8.36 -33.96 -0.66
C LEU A 182 -8.24 -34.67 -2.02
N GLU A 183 -9.33 -35.08 -2.64
CA GLU A 183 -9.37 -35.64 -3.98
C GLU A 183 -9.02 -34.57 -5.03
N GLU A 184 -9.58 -33.37 -4.91
CA GLU A 184 -9.20 -32.26 -5.77
C GLU A 184 -7.74 -31.88 -5.60
N TYR A 185 -7.19 -31.91 -4.39
CA TYR A 185 -5.77 -31.67 -4.14
C TYR A 185 -4.88 -32.70 -4.84
N LYS A 186 -5.25 -33.98 -4.87
CA LYS A 186 -4.50 -35.02 -5.57
C LYS A 186 -4.45 -34.80 -7.08
N SER A 187 -5.54 -34.31 -7.66
CA SER A 187 -5.63 -34.01 -9.10
C SER A 187 -5.02 -32.67 -9.48
N THR A 188 -5.14 -31.63 -8.64
CA THR A 188 -4.71 -30.27 -8.91
C THR A 188 -4.03 -29.60 -7.70
N PRO A 189 -2.80 -30.08 -7.31
CA PRO A 189 -2.13 -29.59 -6.09
C PRO A 189 -1.78 -28.10 -6.13
N ASP A 190 -1.63 -27.52 -7.30
CA ASP A 190 -1.27 -26.10 -7.46
C ASP A 190 -2.38 -25.12 -7.05
N LYS A 191 -3.63 -25.57 -6.99
CA LYS A 191 -4.76 -24.76 -6.52
C LYS A 191 -4.71 -24.54 -5.01
N PHE A 192 -4.08 -25.45 -4.26
CA PHE A 192 -4.07 -25.43 -2.79
C PHE A 192 -2.79 -24.83 -2.23
N LYS A 193 -2.93 -24.00 -1.20
CA LYS A 193 -1.82 -23.34 -0.50
C LYS A 193 -1.60 -23.96 0.89
N LEU A 194 -1.24 -25.23 0.94
CA LEU A 194 -1.11 -25.99 2.18
C LEU A 194 0.21 -25.78 2.91
N HIS A 195 1.24 -25.33 2.23
CA HIS A 195 2.55 -25.11 2.82
C HIS A 195 2.70 -23.69 3.37
N TYR A 196 3.54 -23.54 4.39
CA TYR A 196 3.95 -22.23 4.87
C TYR A 196 4.60 -21.42 3.75
N ILE A 197 4.15 -20.18 3.58
CA ILE A 197 4.63 -19.25 2.55
C ILE A 197 4.94 -17.92 3.19
N TYR A 198 6.11 -17.37 2.88
CA TYR A 198 6.52 -16.03 3.27
C TYR A 198 6.84 -15.17 2.05
N ARG A 199 6.45 -13.90 2.09
CA ARG A 199 6.77 -12.91 1.07
C ARG A 199 7.84 -11.97 1.58
N GLU A 200 9.03 -12.08 1.02
CA GLU A 200 10.16 -11.21 1.32
C GLU A 200 10.15 -10.03 0.36
N PHE A 201 9.88 -8.83 0.84
CA PHE A 201 9.91 -7.62 0.01
C PHE A 201 11.35 -7.11 -0.14
N LYS A 202 11.69 -6.67 -1.36
CA LYS A 202 13.03 -6.15 -1.72
C LYS A 202 13.18 -4.66 -1.43
N VAL A 203 12.08 -3.97 -1.13
CA VAL A 203 12.07 -2.53 -0.86
C VAL A 203 12.33 -2.29 0.61
N ASN A 204 13.30 -1.42 0.91
CA ASN A 204 13.50 -0.96 2.28
C ASN A 204 12.52 0.19 2.58
N PHE A 205 11.35 -0.14 3.10
CA PHE A 205 10.26 0.81 3.37
C PHE A 205 10.65 1.93 4.34
N PHE A 206 11.61 1.67 5.22
CA PHE A 206 12.02 2.62 6.27
C PHE A 206 13.07 3.61 5.79
N LYS A 207 13.69 3.37 4.63
CA LYS A 207 14.63 4.30 3.96
C LYS A 207 13.99 5.11 2.83
N VAL A 208 12.76 4.78 2.44
CA VAL A 208 12.06 5.56 1.41
C VAL A 208 11.65 6.90 2.00
N ASP A 209 12.03 7.99 1.34
CA ASP A 209 11.53 9.30 1.69
C ASP A 209 10.03 9.40 1.37
N LEU A 210 9.21 9.65 2.40
CA LEU A 210 7.76 9.79 2.29
C LEU A 210 7.34 11.23 2.11
N TYR A 211 8.18 12.16 2.53
CA TYR A 211 7.89 13.58 2.61
C TYR A 211 8.87 14.32 1.72
N SER A 212 8.40 14.77 0.56
CA SER A 212 9.21 15.59 -0.32
C SER A 212 9.01 17.06 0.01
N LEU A 213 10.07 17.73 0.40
CA LEU A 213 10.10 19.20 0.41
C LEU A 213 10.30 19.70 -1.02
N PRO A 214 9.66 20.80 -1.44
CA PRO A 214 10.03 21.49 -2.66
C PRO A 214 11.52 21.86 -2.60
N LYS A 215 12.27 21.60 -3.66
CA LYS A 215 13.71 21.94 -3.73
C LYS A 215 13.96 23.45 -3.60
N HIS A 216 12.97 24.24 -3.98
CA HIS A 216 13.01 25.69 -3.84
C HIS A 216 11.68 26.15 -3.23
N ALA A 217 11.75 26.94 -2.16
CA ALA A 217 10.60 27.67 -1.65
C ALA A 217 10.20 28.69 -2.73
N SER A 218 9.14 28.38 -3.48
CA SER A 218 8.63 29.32 -4.46
C SER A 218 7.74 30.34 -3.77
N SER A 219 8.11 31.62 -3.81
CA SER A 219 7.15 32.68 -3.51
C SER A 219 6.09 32.69 -4.61
N LEU A 220 4.83 32.66 -4.20
CA LEU A 220 3.73 32.86 -5.14
C LEU A 220 3.80 34.29 -5.68
N ILE A 221 4.09 34.43 -6.97
CA ILE A 221 4.13 35.73 -7.63
C ILE A 221 2.77 36.01 -8.26
N PHE A 222 2.11 37.02 -7.76
CA PHE A 222 0.82 37.48 -8.27
C PHE A 222 1.02 38.66 -9.24
N ARG A 223 1.12 38.36 -10.55
CA ARG A 223 1.29 39.40 -11.60
C ARG A 223 -0.04 40.03 -12.04
N LYS A 224 -1.08 39.21 -12.16
CA LYS A 224 -2.37 39.61 -12.73
C LYS A 224 -3.52 39.56 -11.73
N PHE A 225 -3.47 38.61 -10.81
CA PHE A 225 -4.52 38.37 -9.84
C PHE A 225 -3.95 38.45 -8.42
N THR A 226 -4.78 38.84 -7.47
CA THR A 226 -4.40 38.95 -6.05
C THR A 226 -4.40 37.59 -5.35
N PRO A 227 -3.75 37.47 -4.17
CA PRO A 227 -3.87 36.29 -3.32
C PRO A 227 -5.32 35.93 -2.96
N HIS A 228 -6.19 36.95 -2.83
CA HIS A 228 -7.62 36.76 -2.58
C HIS A 228 -8.31 36.00 -3.70
N VAL A 229 -8.01 36.33 -4.96
CA VAL A 229 -8.55 35.60 -6.13
C VAL A 229 -8.12 34.13 -6.11
N MET A 230 -6.87 33.82 -5.74
CA MET A 230 -6.43 32.46 -5.54
C MET A 230 -7.20 31.77 -4.42
N GLY A 231 -7.39 32.42 -3.28
CA GLY A 231 -8.17 31.90 -2.15
C GLY A 231 -9.61 31.59 -2.53
N LEU A 232 -10.27 32.47 -3.32
CA LEU A 232 -11.61 32.22 -3.89
C LEU A 232 -11.60 30.98 -4.80
N CYS A 233 -10.63 30.89 -5.71
CA CYS A 233 -10.51 29.74 -6.61
C CYS A 233 -10.35 28.42 -5.83
N LEU A 234 -9.49 28.39 -4.80
CA LEU A 234 -9.31 27.21 -3.95
C LEU A 234 -10.58 26.86 -3.16
N THR A 235 -11.29 27.88 -2.67
CA THR A 235 -12.57 27.68 -1.97
C THR A 235 -13.59 27.00 -2.88
N TYR A 236 -13.79 27.49 -4.09
CA TYR A 236 -14.72 26.86 -5.04
C TYR A 236 -14.27 25.48 -5.49
N LEU A 237 -12.98 25.33 -5.79
CA LEU A 237 -12.42 24.08 -6.30
C LEU A 237 -12.44 22.98 -5.22
N VAL A 238 -11.98 23.28 -4.02
CA VAL A 238 -11.74 22.27 -2.97
C VAL A 238 -12.91 22.16 -2.00
N ASN A 239 -13.36 23.30 -1.44
CA ASN A 239 -14.42 23.26 -0.41
C ASN A 239 -15.79 22.98 -1.02
N CYS A 240 -16.09 23.60 -2.17
CA CYS A 240 -17.36 23.39 -2.89
C CYS A 240 -17.30 22.21 -3.87
N GLY A 241 -16.11 21.62 -4.08
CA GLY A 241 -15.93 20.48 -4.98
C GLY A 241 -16.25 20.81 -6.45
N MET A 242 -15.95 22.01 -6.92
CA MET A 242 -16.20 22.40 -8.30
C MET A 242 -15.07 21.98 -9.23
N SER A 243 -15.38 21.75 -10.50
CA SER A 243 -14.34 21.59 -11.52
C SER A 243 -13.64 22.91 -11.82
N THR A 244 -12.41 22.89 -12.33
CA THR A 244 -11.67 24.10 -12.73
C THR A 244 -12.44 24.95 -13.74
N ARG A 245 -13.20 24.32 -14.65
CA ARG A 245 -14.05 25.02 -15.63
C ARG A 245 -15.26 25.67 -14.96
N ALA A 246 -15.93 24.99 -14.04
CA ALA A 246 -17.04 25.54 -13.26
C ALA A 246 -16.56 26.71 -12.39
N THR A 247 -15.42 26.55 -11.71
CA THR A 247 -14.78 27.61 -10.92
C THR A 247 -14.45 28.83 -11.80
N SER A 248 -13.87 28.65 -12.99
CA SER A 248 -13.60 29.74 -13.94
C SER A 248 -14.89 30.49 -14.35
N ARG A 249 -15.99 29.75 -14.53
CA ARG A 249 -17.30 30.36 -14.83
C ARG A 249 -17.81 31.19 -13.66
N VAL A 250 -17.84 30.66 -12.44
CA VAL A 250 -18.25 31.36 -11.23
C VAL A 250 -17.40 32.60 -11.00
N MET A 251 -16.09 32.52 -11.17
CA MET A 251 -15.20 33.69 -11.03
C MET A 251 -15.56 34.79 -12.00
N ARG A 252 -15.94 34.45 -13.24
CA ARG A 252 -16.36 35.43 -14.23
C ARG A 252 -17.77 35.97 -13.98
N GLU A 253 -18.74 35.10 -13.70
CA GLU A 253 -20.17 35.46 -13.66
C GLU A 253 -20.59 36.08 -12.32
N VAL A 254 -19.97 35.67 -11.21
CA VAL A 254 -20.29 36.15 -9.86
C VAL A 254 -19.33 37.26 -9.40
N HIS A 255 -18.02 37.07 -9.68
CA HIS A 255 -16.99 38.01 -9.19
C HIS A 255 -16.45 38.96 -10.26
N GLY A 256 -16.89 38.86 -11.51
CA GLY A 256 -16.36 39.65 -12.61
C GLY A 256 -14.89 39.39 -12.99
N VAL A 257 -14.29 38.33 -12.43
CA VAL A 257 -12.87 38.02 -12.61
C VAL A 257 -12.67 37.05 -13.76
N LYS A 258 -12.05 37.49 -14.85
CA LYS A 258 -11.74 36.66 -16.03
C LYS A 258 -10.47 35.86 -15.79
N ILE A 259 -10.56 34.70 -15.16
CA ILE A 259 -9.47 33.76 -14.91
C ILE A 259 -9.71 32.45 -15.69
N SER A 260 -8.67 31.93 -16.34
CA SER A 260 -8.77 30.67 -17.10
C SER A 260 -8.76 29.45 -16.18
N HIS A 261 -9.40 28.37 -16.62
CA HIS A 261 -9.35 27.08 -15.91
C HIS A 261 -7.94 26.51 -15.76
N ALA A 262 -7.03 26.78 -16.71
CA ALA A 262 -5.62 26.41 -16.63
C ALA A 262 -4.89 27.15 -15.51
N GLN A 263 -5.15 28.47 -15.37
CA GLN A 263 -4.57 29.27 -14.27
C GLN A 263 -5.07 28.79 -12.90
N ILE A 264 -6.35 28.38 -12.80
CA ILE A 264 -6.91 27.80 -11.59
C ILE A 264 -6.22 26.47 -11.26
N ALA A 265 -5.98 25.62 -12.25
CA ALA A 265 -5.23 24.38 -12.07
C ALA A 265 -3.79 24.65 -11.59
N ASN A 266 -3.10 25.67 -12.17
CA ASN A 266 -1.78 26.07 -11.71
C ASN A 266 -1.80 26.56 -10.26
N TYR A 267 -2.78 27.34 -9.86
CA TYR A 267 -2.95 27.76 -8.46
C TYR A 267 -3.17 26.55 -7.53
N ALA A 268 -4.00 25.60 -7.93
CA ALA A 268 -4.21 24.38 -7.16
C ALA A 268 -2.92 23.56 -6.99
N THR A 269 -2.17 23.38 -8.08
CA THR A 269 -0.90 22.64 -8.05
C THR A 269 0.11 23.35 -7.14
N THR A 270 0.29 24.65 -7.29
CA THR A 270 1.22 25.44 -6.47
C THR A 270 0.81 25.43 -4.99
N ALA A 271 -0.47 25.61 -4.71
CA ALA A 271 -1.00 25.54 -3.35
C ALA A 271 -0.77 24.17 -2.71
N ALA A 272 -1.00 23.07 -3.47
CA ALA A 272 -0.75 21.72 -2.99
C ALA A 272 0.72 21.49 -2.63
N TYR A 273 1.66 21.94 -3.47
CA TYR A 273 3.09 21.88 -3.18
C TYR A 273 3.48 22.68 -1.93
N CYS A 274 2.85 23.83 -1.72
CA CYS A 274 3.11 24.64 -0.54
C CYS A 274 2.54 23.99 0.74
N VAL A 275 1.28 23.55 0.73
CA VAL A 275 0.59 23.09 1.95
C VAL A 275 0.98 21.66 2.36
N LYS A 276 1.41 20.83 1.41
CA LYS A 276 1.72 19.43 1.69
C LYS A 276 2.80 19.25 2.79
N PRO A 277 3.95 19.94 2.78
CA PRO A 277 4.93 19.85 3.87
C PRO A 277 4.38 20.23 5.23
N PHE A 278 3.52 21.24 5.31
CA PHE A 278 2.86 21.63 6.54
C PHE A 278 1.94 20.52 7.06
N VAL A 279 1.09 19.97 6.20
CA VAL A 279 0.20 18.86 6.55
C VAL A 279 1.00 17.64 7.00
N ASP A 280 2.07 17.33 6.29
CA ASP A 280 2.89 16.14 6.54
C ASP A 280 3.73 16.27 7.82
N SER A 281 4.16 17.46 8.21
CA SER A 281 4.98 17.69 9.42
C SER A 281 4.18 18.12 10.66
N PHE A 282 2.87 18.32 10.53
CA PHE A 282 2.03 18.75 11.65
C PHE A 282 2.03 17.74 12.79
N ASP A 283 2.12 18.21 14.05
CA ASP A 283 2.05 17.38 15.25
C ASP A 283 0.59 17.00 15.59
N TYR A 284 0.09 15.95 14.95
CA TYR A 284 -1.28 15.46 15.15
C TYR A 284 -1.54 14.85 16.52
N LYS A 285 -0.50 14.42 17.24
CA LYS A 285 -0.60 13.69 18.51
C LYS A 285 -1.64 12.57 18.41
N PRO A 286 -1.44 11.57 17.54
CA PRO A 286 -2.45 10.57 17.24
C PRO A 286 -2.86 9.79 18.49
N THR A 287 -4.11 9.33 18.51
CA THR A 287 -4.60 8.38 19.50
C THR A 287 -4.24 6.96 19.10
N ASN A 288 -4.45 6.00 20.02
CA ASN A 288 -4.18 4.59 19.73
C ASN A 288 -5.27 3.91 18.88
N TYR A 289 -6.22 4.66 18.32
CA TYR A 289 -7.31 4.13 17.51
C TYR A 289 -7.22 4.63 16.08
N LEU A 290 -6.74 3.77 15.20
CA LEU A 290 -6.58 4.09 13.78
C LEU A 290 -7.54 3.24 12.93
N ALA A 291 -8.08 3.87 11.90
CA ALA A 291 -8.84 3.19 10.86
C ALA A 291 -8.19 3.41 9.50
N ALA A 292 -8.12 2.36 8.69
CA ALA A 292 -7.55 2.38 7.36
C ALA A 292 -8.52 1.81 6.33
N ASP A 293 -8.55 2.44 5.17
CA ASP A 293 -9.32 1.95 4.03
C ASP A 293 -8.73 2.54 2.74
N GLU A 294 -9.02 1.90 1.60
CA GLU A 294 -8.67 2.46 0.33
C GLU A 294 -9.90 2.69 -0.55
N THR A 295 -9.82 3.74 -1.35
CA THR A 295 -10.83 4.06 -2.34
C THR A 295 -10.22 4.17 -3.72
N TYR A 296 -11.00 3.94 -4.78
CA TYR A 296 -10.49 4.02 -6.14
C TYR A 296 -10.81 5.36 -6.80
N THR A 297 -9.91 5.79 -7.68
CA THR A 297 -10.03 6.91 -8.60
C THR A 297 -9.68 6.45 -10.00
N LYS A 298 -9.74 7.34 -10.98
CA LYS A 298 -9.26 7.07 -12.34
C LYS A 298 -8.22 8.12 -12.74
N VAL A 299 -7.13 7.67 -13.32
CA VAL A 299 -6.13 8.52 -13.95
C VAL A 299 -6.00 8.07 -15.41
N ARG A 300 -6.29 8.97 -16.34
CA ARG A 300 -6.37 8.66 -17.79
C ARG A 300 -7.22 7.44 -18.08
N GLY A 301 -8.37 7.32 -17.40
CA GLY A 301 -9.28 6.18 -17.55
C GLY A 301 -8.86 4.91 -16.79
N VAL A 302 -7.60 4.78 -16.37
CA VAL A 302 -7.08 3.62 -15.64
C VAL A 302 -7.38 3.74 -14.14
N LYS A 303 -7.74 2.61 -13.53
CA LYS A 303 -8.06 2.55 -12.10
C LYS A 303 -6.81 2.78 -11.25
N HIS A 304 -6.88 3.73 -10.33
CA HIS A 304 -5.89 4.06 -9.32
C HIS A 304 -6.54 4.00 -7.94
N TYR A 305 -5.73 3.99 -6.91
CA TYR A 305 -6.19 3.85 -5.52
C TYR A 305 -5.69 5.01 -4.68
N VAL A 306 -6.52 5.40 -3.71
CA VAL A 306 -6.18 6.36 -2.67
C VAL A 306 -6.29 5.63 -1.34
N TRP A 307 -5.20 5.57 -0.62
CA TRP A 307 -5.10 4.98 0.71
C TRP A 307 -5.30 6.07 1.74
N PHE A 308 -6.16 5.82 2.70
CA PHE A 308 -6.37 6.71 3.84
C PHE A 308 -6.12 5.96 5.14
N ILE A 309 -5.43 6.63 6.07
CA ILE A 309 -5.32 6.24 7.46
C ILE A 309 -5.73 7.42 8.30
N MET A 310 -6.70 7.19 9.14
CA MET A 310 -7.36 8.18 9.97
C MET A 310 -7.16 7.83 11.44
N ASP A 311 -6.88 8.82 12.27
CA ASP A 311 -7.16 8.74 13.70
C ASP A 311 -8.67 8.73 13.90
N ALA A 312 -9.21 7.61 14.36
CA ALA A 312 -10.66 7.40 14.39
C ALA A 312 -11.36 8.18 15.51
N ILE A 313 -10.64 8.58 16.55
CA ILE A 313 -11.15 9.44 17.63
C ILE A 313 -11.16 10.91 17.17
N LYS A 314 -9.99 11.43 16.79
CA LYS A 314 -9.83 12.83 16.33
C LYS A 314 -10.39 13.03 14.94
N LYS A 315 -10.62 11.95 14.19
CA LYS A 315 -11.10 11.94 12.80
C LYS A 315 -10.17 12.63 11.80
N SER A 316 -8.94 12.93 12.21
CA SER A 316 -7.92 13.53 11.36
C SER A 316 -7.29 12.51 10.43
N ILE A 317 -7.03 12.88 9.19
CA ILE A 317 -6.28 12.08 8.22
C ILE A 317 -4.80 12.24 8.55
N ILE A 318 -4.13 11.15 8.93
CA ILE A 318 -2.72 11.15 9.35
C ILE A 318 -1.82 10.39 8.37
N GLY A 319 -2.40 9.55 7.50
CA GLY A 319 -1.70 8.88 6.41
C GLY A 319 -2.57 8.92 5.15
N TYR A 320 -1.96 9.28 4.02
CA TYR A 320 -2.68 9.36 2.74
C TYR A 320 -1.72 9.20 1.56
N ARG A 321 -2.13 8.43 0.55
CA ARG A 321 -1.28 8.19 -0.62
C ARG A 321 -2.10 7.79 -1.84
N THR A 322 -1.68 8.22 -3.02
CA THR A 322 -2.16 7.69 -4.30
C THR A 322 -1.27 6.56 -4.77
N SER A 323 -1.83 5.57 -5.46
CA SER A 323 -1.08 4.48 -6.09
C SER A 323 -1.77 3.98 -7.35
N ASP A 324 -0.99 3.44 -8.27
CA ASP A 324 -1.45 2.77 -9.50
C ASP A 324 -1.92 1.33 -9.24
N SER A 325 -1.53 0.76 -8.11
CA SER A 325 -1.85 -0.61 -7.73
C SER A 325 -2.47 -0.70 -6.33
N ARG A 326 -3.31 -1.74 -6.13
CA ARG A 326 -3.85 -2.13 -4.84
C ARG A 326 -2.96 -3.22 -4.24
N ASP A 327 -1.74 -2.84 -3.90
CA ASP A 327 -0.70 -3.75 -3.43
C ASP A 327 -0.27 -3.48 -1.99
N THR A 328 0.54 -4.40 -1.45
CA THR A 328 1.07 -4.29 -0.08
C THR A 328 2.06 -3.12 0.06
N VAL A 329 2.83 -2.80 -1.00
CA VAL A 329 3.84 -1.71 -0.93
C VAL A 329 3.20 -0.34 -0.70
N PRO A 330 2.20 0.11 -1.48
CA PRO A 330 1.52 1.37 -1.19
C PRO A 330 0.84 1.38 0.19
N CYS A 331 0.30 0.25 0.62
CA CYS A 331 -0.29 0.09 1.95
C CYS A 331 0.73 0.36 3.06
N ILE A 332 1.92 -0.29 3.00
CA ILE A 332 3.00 -0.09 3.98
C ILE A 332 3.43 1.38 4.03
N LEU A 333 3.61 2.01 2.85
CA LEU A 333 4.04 3.41 2.80
C LEU A 333 3.00 4.37 3.38
N ALA A 334 1.70 4.11 3.17
CA ALA A 334 0.63 4.89 3.80
C ALA A 334 0.58 4.67 5.32
N MET A 335 0.74 3.42 5.79
CA MET A 335 0.80 3.10 7.21
C MET A 335 2.01 3.73 7.89
N ARG A 336 3.19 3.66 7.26
CA ARG A 336 4.38 4.32 7.76
C ARG A 336 4.16 5.83 7.92
N MET A 337 3.55 6.48 6.93
CA MET A 337 3.22 7.90 6.97
C MET A 337 2.37 8.26 8.21
N ALA A 338 1.44 7.37 8.61
CA ALA A 338 0.66 7.56 9.83
C ALA A 338 1.47 7.26 11.10
N PHE A 339 2.28 6.22 11.09
CA PHE A 339 3.04 5.78 12.25
C PHE A 339 4.19 6.74 12.60
N ASP A 340 4.78 7.40 11.62
CA ASP A 340 5.80 8.45 11.79
C ASP A 340 5.24 9.70 12.55
N LYS A 341 3.90 9.82 12.70
CA LYS A 341 3.27 10.90 13.51
C LYS A 341 3.28 10.62 15.01
N PHE A 342 3.56 9.39 15.42
CA PHE A 342 3.68 9.07 16.83
C PHE A 342 5.07 9.48 17.34
N LYS A 343 5.13 10.23 18.45
CA LYS A 343 6.40 10.48 19.14
C LYS A 343 7.04 9.20 19.67
N LYS A 344 6.19 8.27 20.11
CA LYS A 344 6.56 6.91 20.52
C LYS A 344 5.49 5.97 19.99
N PHE A 345 5.88 4.97 19.21
CA PHE A 345 4.96 4.00 18.67
C PHE A 345 4.29 3.19 19.80
N PRO A 346 2.95 3.08 19.82
CA PRO A 346 2.22 2.50 20.94
C PRO A 346 2.29 0.95 21.02
N GLY A 347 2.85 0.29 20.03
CA GLY A 347 2.97 -1.16 19.98
C GLY A 347 1.61 -1.85 20.03
N LYS A 348 1.46 -2.87 20.87
CA LYS A 348 0.22 -3.67 21.01
C LYS A 348 -0.98 -2.88 21.55
N ALA A 349 -0.78 -1.69 22.10
CA ALA A 349 -1.87 -0.81 22.51
C ALA A 349 -2.58 -0.16 21.30
N LEU A 350 -1.96 -0.21 20.11
CA LEU A 350 -2.55 0.30 18.90
C LEU A 350 -3.73 -0.57 18.45
N LYS A 351 -4.91 0.03 18.33
CA LYS A 351 -6.11 -0.55 17.73
C LYS A 351 -6.20 -0.10 16.28
N PHE A 352 -5.67 -0.93 15.38
CA PHE A 352 -5.66 -0.66 13.94
C PHE A 352 -6.76 -1.45 13.26
N VAL A 353 -7.77 -0.75 12.74
CA VAL A 353 -8.94 -1.36 12.09
C VAL A 353 -8.86 -1.16 10.59
N ALA A 354 -9.02 -2.23 9.83
CA ALA A 354 -9.06 -2.21 8.37
C ALA A 354 -10.12 -3.18 7.84
N ASP A 355 -10.34 -3.16 6.52
CA ASP A 355 -11.16 -4.18 5.87
C ASP A 355 -10.43 -5.54 5.80
N GLY A 356 -11.08 -6.54 5.19
CA GLY A 356 -10.50 -7.87 4.99
C GLY A 356 -9.39 -7.94 3.94
N PHE A 357 -8.92 -6.82 3.40
CA PHE A 357 -7.89 -6.83 2.37
C PHE A 357 -6.53 -7.29 2.91
N THR A 358 -5.93 -8.24 2.21
CA THR A 358 -4.74 -8.97 2.67
C THR A 358 -3.48 -8.10 2.83
N ALA A 359 -3.45 -6.93 2.16
CA ALA A 359 -2.30 -6.04 2.20
C ALA A 359 -2.01 -5.51 3.61
N TYR A 360 -3.03 -5.24 4.42
CA TYR A 360 -2.86 -4.75 5.79
C TYR A 360 -2.16 -5.77 6.70
N GLN A 361 -2.53 -7.05 6.57
CA GLN A 361 -1.90 -8.11 7.35
C GLN A 361 -0.46 -8.39 6.90
N LEU A 362 -0.21 -8.32 5.59
CA LEU A 362 1.15 -8.44 5.07
C LEU A 362 2.02 -7.23 5.46
N ALA A 363 1.43 -6.04 5.50
CA ALA A 363 2.10 -4.85 6.00
C ALA A 363 2.49 -5.00 7.49
N ARG A 364 1.57 -5.50 8.33
CA ARG A 364 1.85 -5.81 9.73
C ARG A 364 3.09 -6.69 9.90
N GLN A 365 3.24 -7.75 9.09
CA GLN A 365 4.43 -8.61 9.13
C GLN A 365 5.72 -7.83 8.85
N GLN A 366 5.68 -6.89 7.89
CA GLN A 366 6.86 -6.08 7.57
C GLN A 366 7.22 -5.11 8.70
N PHE A 367 6.25 -4.50 9.34
CA PHE A 367 6.48 -3.65 10.51
C PHE A 367 7.04 -4.45 11.69
N ALA A 368 6.54 -5.67 11.92
CA ALA A 368 7.05 -6.54 12.98
C ALA A 368 8.53 -6.94 12.80
N LEU A 369 9.04 -7.00 11.55
CA LEU A 369 10.47 -7.20 11.28
C LEU A 369 11.36 -6.02 11.72
N HIS A 370 10.75 -4.88 12.02
CA HIS A 370 11.41 -3.65 12.47
C HIS A 370 10.96 -3.25 13.88
N ASP A 371 10.63 -4.25 14.71
CA ASP A 371 10.22 -4.10 16.11
C ASP A 371 8.95 -3.26 16.32
N MET A 372 8.16 -3.07 15.27
CA MET A 372 6.85 -2.40 15.34
C MET A 372 5.73 -3.44 15.34
N ASP A 373 5.48 -4.06 16.48
CA ASP A 373 4.44 -5.08 16.63
C ASP A 373 3.11 -4.47 17.06
N PHE A 374 2.04 -4.74 16.31
CA PHE A 374 0.67 -4.32 16.58
C PHE A 374 -0.31 -5.28 15.94
N ASP A 375 -1.58 -5.22 16.33
CA ASP A 375 -2.62 -6.07 15.79
C ASP A 375 -3.50 -5.31 14.79
N VAL A 376 -3.81 -5.99 13.66
CA VAL A 376 -4.78 -5.51 12.68
C VAL A 376 -6.11 -6.21 12.91
N THR A 377 -7.09 -5.45 13.36
CA THR A 377 -8.48 -5.92 13.51
C THR A 377 -9.20 -5.79 12.17
N GLN A 378 -9.64 -6.92 11.61
CA GLN A 378 -10.36 -6.91 10.35
C GLN A 378 -11.86 -6.84 10.58
N VAL A 379 -12.48 -5.75 10.12
CA VAL A 379 -13.93 -5.56 10.12
C VAL A 379 -14.42 -5.63 8.68
N THR A 380 -15.08 -6.73 8.33
CA THR A 380 -15.56 -6.99 6.98
C THR A 380 -17.01 -6.55 6.85
N GLY A 381 -17.24 -5.49 6.09
CA GLY A 381 -18.59 -4.90 5.95
C GLY A 381 -19.06 -4.13 7.19
N LEU A 382 -20.25 -3.52 7.10
CA LEU A 382 -20.87 -2.76 8.19
C LEU A 382 -22.03 -3.49 8.85
N THR A 383 -22.42 -4.66 8.34
CA THR A 383 -23.62 -5.40 8.74
C THR A 383 -23.33 -6.71 9.46
N ASN A 384 -22.06 -7.13 9.52
CA ASN A 384 -21.70 -8.38 10.21
C ASN A 384 -21.95 -8.29 11.70
N ASP A 385 -22.53 -9.35 12.27
CA ASP A 385 -22.97 -9.40 13.68
C ASP A 385 -22.01 -10.15 14.60
N ASP A 386 -20.80 -10.46 14.15
CA ASP A 386 -19.77 -11.00 15.03
C ASP A 386 -19.32 -9.96 16.08
N GLU A 387 -18.87 -10.43 17.24
CA GLU A 387 -18.50 -9.59 18.38
C GLU A 387 -17.45 -8.55 18.04
N VAL A 388 -16.42 -8.93 17.25
CA VAL A 388 -15.35 -8.04 16.80
C VAL A 388 -15.91 -6.94 15.90
N SER A 389 -16.80 -7.29 14.96
CA SER A 389 -17.42 -6.30 14.08
C SER A 389 -18.34 -5.36 14.86
N LYS A 390 -19.06 -5.82 15.89
CA LYS A 390 -19.88 -4.97 16.77
C LYS A 390 -19.01 -3.97 17.54
N GLU A 391 -17.91 -4.42 18.12
CA GLU A 391 -17.01 -3.59 18.92
C GLU A 391 -16.33 -2.50 18.07
N TYR A 392 -15.83 -2.84 16.86
CA TYR A 392 -15.00 -1.95 16.05
C TYR A 392 -15.72 -1.33 14.85
N ARG A 393 -17.02 -1.59 14.65
CA ARG A 393 -17.81 -1.07 13.51
C ARG A 393 -17.78 0.44 13.41
N TRP A 394 -17.85 1.15 14.53
CA TRP A 394 -17.86 2.60 14.55
C TRP A 394 -16.55 3.21 14.01
N LEU A 395 -15.40 2.54 14.23
CA LEU A 395 -14.10 2.93 13.64
C LEU A 395 -14.16 2.80 12.12
N LYS A 396 -14.68 1.66 11.62
CA LYS A 396 -14.86 1.43 10.19
C LYS A 396 -15.83 2.42 9.56
N GLN A 397 -16.91 2.79 10.25
CA GLN A 397 -17.86 3.79 9.77
C GLN A 397 -17.23 5.18 9.57
N ASN A 398 -16.27 5.57 10.41
CA ASN A 398 -15.58 6.85 10.29
C ASN A 398 -14.77 6.93 8.99
N ILE A 399 -13.99 5.90 8.68
CA ILE A 399 -13.19 5.88 7.44
C ILE A 399 -14.08 5.74 6.19
N GLU A 400 -15.19 5.02 6.25
CA GLU A 400 -16.17 4.93 5.17
C GLU A 400 -16.84 6.31 4.87
N ARG A 401 -17.11 7.11 5.93
CA ARG A 401 -17.60 8.48 5.78
C ARG A 401 -16.55 9.39 5.14
N LEU A 402 -15.28 9.23 5.50
CA LEU A 402 -14.18 9.94 4.86
C LEU A 402 -14.13 9.61 3.36
N ASN A 403 -14.17 8.33 3.00
CA ASN A 403 -14.18 7.88 1.61
C ASN A 403 -15.34 8.47 0.81
N ARG A 404 -16.55 8.53 1.40
CA ARG A 404 -17.72 9.19 0.77
C ARG A 404 -17.49 10.69 0.56
N THR A 405 -16.91 11.37 1.54
CA THR A 405 -16.60 12.80 1.44
C THR A 405 -15.55 13.06 0.35
N PHE A 406 -14.51 12.26 0.28
CA PHE A 406 -13.51 12.34 -0.79
C PHE A 406 -14.12 12.04 -2.17
N LYS A 407 -14.94 11.00 -2.27
CA LYS A 407 -15.63 10.63 -3.51
C LYS A 407 -16.56 11.73 -4.02
N PHE A 408 -17.19 12.48 -3.13
CA PHE A 408 -18.00 13.63 -3.52
C PHE A 408 -17.17 14.69 -4.24
N SER A 409 -16.01 15.07 -3.70
CA SER A 409 -15.09 16.02 -4.36
C SER A 409 -14.48 15.47 -5.66
N TYR A 410 -14.21 14.15 -5.70
CA TYR A 410 -13.66 13.48 -6.87
C TYR A 410 -14.64 13.38 -8.05
N ARG A 411 -15.95 13.15 -7.78
CA ARG A 411 -16.96 12.92 -8.85
C ARG A 411 -16.99 14.03 -9.89
N VAL A 412 -16.81 15.28 -9.48
CA VAL A 412 -16.81 16.44 -10.38
C VAL A 412 -15.61 16.50 -11.31
N THR A 413 -14.51 15.82 -10.97
CA THR A 413 -13.31 15.76 -11.83
C THR A 413 -13.46 14.79 -12.97
N ASN A 414 -14.38 13.83 -12.85
CA ASN A 414 -14.60 12.72 -13.80
C ASN A 414 -13.31 11.91 -14.13
N GLY A 415 -12.34 11.94 -13.21
CA GLY A 415 -11.00 11.36 -13.36
C GLY A 415 -9.92 12.42 -13.52
N TYR A 416 -8.68 11.99 -13.37
CA TYR A 416 -7.50 12.87 -13.44
C TYR A 416 -6.76 12.64 -14.77
N GLY A 417 -6.18 13.71 -15.31
CA GLY A 417 -5.33 13.66 -16.50
C GLY A 417 -3.90 13.18 -16.22
N SER A 418 -3.49 13.17 -14.94
CA SER A 418 -2.14 12.75 -14.52
C SER A 418 -2.12 12.29 -13.07
N ASN A 419 -1.08 11.54 -12.68
CA ASN A 419 -0.81 11.15 -11.29
C ASN A 419 -0.56 12.38 -10.40
N GLU A 420 0.11 13.38 -10.96
CA GLU A 420 0.36 14.67 -10.29
C GLU A 420 -0.97 15.37 -9.95
N GLY A 421 -1.91 15.42 -10.91
CA GLY A 421 -3.25 15.99 -10.67
C GLY A 421 -4.02 15.25 -9.58
N ALA A 422 -3.90 13.93 -9.53
CA ALA A 422 -4.50 13.13 -8.45
C ALA A 422 -3.87 13.44 -7.09
N SER A 423 -2.54 13.51 -7.03
CA SER A 423 -1.80 13.82 -5.81
C SER A 423 -2.04 15.27 -5.33
N THR A 424 -2.14 16.22 -6.26
CA THR A 424 -2.50 17.62 -6.00
C THR A 424 -3.87 17.72 -5.34
N HIS A 425 -4.88 17.09 -5.94
CA HIS A 425 -6.24 17.10 -5.39
C HIS A 425 -6.27 16.44 -4.01
N LEU A 426 -5.59 15.31 -3.82
CA LEU A 426 -5.52 14.62 -2.55
C LEU A 426 -4.86 15.49 -1.46
N ALA A 427 -3.74 16.15 -1.75
CA ALA A 427 -3.06 17.02 -0.79
C ALA A 427 -3.94 18.20 -0.36
N LEU A 428 -4.60 18.87 -1.31
CA LEU A 428 -5.54 19.95 -1.01
C LEU A 428 -6.77 19.47 -0.24
N PHE A 429 -7.30 18.30 -0.60
CA PHE A 429 -8.41 17.68 0.13
C PHE A 429 -8.05 17.42 1.59
N VAL A 430 -6.87 16.85 1.84
CA VAL A 430 -6.42 16.57 3.22
C VAL A 430 -6.17 17.84 4.00
N ALA A 431 -5.54 18.85 3.38
CA ALA A 431 -5.36 20.17 3.99
C ALA A 431 -6.70 20.81 4.39
N TYR A 432 -7.66 20.81 3.47
CA TYR A 432 -9.02 21.31 3.74
C TYR A 432 -9.70 20.50 4.84
N TYR A 433 -9.72 19.18 4.72
CA TYR A 433 -10.40 18.27 5.65
C TYR A 433 -9.89 18.41 7.07
N ASN A 434 -8.57 18.47 7.25
CA ASN A 434 -7.95 18.50 8.56
C ASN A 434 -7.94 19.88 9.21
N PHE A 435 -7.77 20.97 8.44
CA PHE A 435 -7.43 22.29 8.99
C PHE A 435 -8.44 23.39 8.68
N LEU A 436 -9.26 23.24 7.65
CA LEU A 436 -10.15 24.32 7.21
C LEU A 436 -11.63 23.96 7.28
N ARG A 437 -11.96 22.68 7.10
CA ARG A 437 -13.34 22.23 7.07
C ARG A 437 -13.99 22.32 8.44
N PRO A 438 -15.16 23.00 8.58
CA PRO A 438 -15.95 22.93 9.80
C PRO A 438 -16.61 21.54 9.91
N HIS A 439 -16.46 20.90 11.06
CA HIS A 439 -17.03 19.59 11.32
C HIS A 439 -18.15 19.68 12.36
N PRO A 440 -19.38 19.23 12.07
CA PRO A 440 -20.50 19.31 13.00
C PRO A 440 -20.24 18.66 14.34
N TYR A 441 -19.53 17.54 14.33
CA TYR A 441 -19.17 16.81 15.56
C TYR A 441 -17.98 17.42 16.33
N ASN A 442 -17.35 18.48 15.79
CA ASN A 442 -16.36 19.29 16.48
C ASN A 442 -16.86 20.75 16.66
N TYR A 443 -18.14 20.91 16.96
CA TYR A 443 -18.76 22.22 17.17
C TYR A 443 -18.54 23.20 16.02
N TRP A 444 -18.56 22.72 14.78
CA TRP A 444 -18.28 23.46 13.55
C TRP A 444 -16.87 24.07 13.47
N ARG A 445 -15.93 23.53 14.26
CA ARG A 445 -14.51 23.86 14.17
C ARG A 445 -13.75 22.86 13.29
N PRO A 446 -12.57 23.25 12.78
CA PRO A 446 -11.65 22.32 12.14
C PRO A 446 -11.19 21.22 13.09
N LEU A 447 -10.74 20.08 12.54
CA LEU A 447 -10.25 18.95 13.35
C LEU A 447 -8.94 19.26 14.08
N ASN A 448 -8.08 20.05 13.43
CA ASN A 448 -6.81 20.47 13.99
C ASN A 448 -6.78 22.00 14.01
N GLU A 449 -6.69 22.54 15.20
CA GLU A 449 -6.70 23.97 15.41
C GLU A 449 -5.31 24.56 15.11
N VAL A 450 -5.32 25.64 14.35
CA VAL A 450 -4.15 26.47 14.04
C VAL A 450 -4.54 27.91 14.36
N LYS A 451 -3.92 28.49 15.39
CA LYS A 451 -4.29 29.81 15.94
C LYS A 451 -4.33 30.92 14.90
N GLU A 452 -3.44 30.86 13.92
CA GLU A 452 -3.36 31.84 12.86
C GLU A 452 -4.59 31.80 11.95
N LEU A 453 -5.18 30.63 11.73
CA LEU A 453 -6.37 30.44 10.90
C LEU A 453 -7.65 30.97 11.57
N GLU A 454 -7.66 31.09 12.88
CA GLU A 454 -8.79 31.63 13.63
C GLU A 454 -8.94 33.14 13.42
N LYS A 455 -7.88 33.86 13.02
CA LYS A 455 -7.89 35.29 12.72
C LYS A 455 -8.71 35.64 11.48
N ALA A 456 -9.03 34.67 10.65
CA ALA A 456 -9.84 34.87 9.44
C ALA A 456 -11.21 34.20 9.57
N GLU A 457 -12.26 34.90 9.21
CA GLU A 457 -13.60 34.33 9.18
C GLU A 457 -13.88 33.60 7.87
N LEU A 458 -13.45 34.19 6.75
CA LEU A 458 -13.76 33.71 5.40
C LEU A 458 -12.74 32.69 4.88
N MET A 459 -13.25 31.67 4.22
CA MET A 459 -12.42 30.60 3.65
C MET A 459 -11.33 31.04 2.67
N PRO A 460 -11.56 32.02 1.78
CA PRO A 460 -10.49 32.53 0.92
C PRO A 460 -9.29 33.10 1.69
N ALA A 461 -9.54 33.75 2.82
CA ALA A 461 -8.48 34.26 3.68
C ALA A 461 -7.79 33.13 4.46
N LYS A 462 -8.54 32.13 4.93
CA LYS A 462 -7.97 30.95 5.60
C LYS A 462 -7.01 30.19 4.67
N TRP A 463 -7.36 30.01 3.39
CA TRP A 463 -6.45 29.41 2.40
C TRP A 463 -5.15 30.21 2.24
N GLN A 464 -5.25 31.55 2.19
CA GLN A 464 -4.06 32.40 2.08
C GLN A 464 -3.13 32.23 3.29
N ILE A 465 -3.68 32.30 4.50
CA ILE A 465 -2.93 32.13 5.75
C ILE A 465 -2.29 30.74 5.82
N LEU A 466 -3.03 29.68 5.45
CA LEU A 466 -2.47 28.32 5.46
C LEU A 466 -1.29 28.17 4.49
N ILE A 467 -1.39 28.76 3.30
CA ILE A 467 -0.30 28.76 2.31
C ILE A 467 0.90 29.55 2.83
N GLU A 468 0.67 30.70 3.44
CA GLU A 468 1.72 31.55 4.00
C GLU A 468 2.48 30.84 5.13
N LEU A 469 1.77 30.25 6.10
CA LEU A 469 2.36 29.42 7.16
C LEU A 469 3.18 28.27 6.61
N SER A 470 2.66 27.63 5.56
CA SER A 470 3.34 26.52 4.90
C SER A 470 4.62 26.98 4.19
N GLN A 471 4.61 28.14 3.55
CA GLN A 471 5.81 28.71 2.92
C GLN A 471 6.87 29.08 3.97
N GLN A 472 6.46 29.70 5.09
CA GLN A 472 7.36 29.98 6.20
C GLN A 472 8.03 28.72 6.76
N LEU A 473 7.25 27.65 6.93
CA LEU A 473 7.79 26.36 7.37
C LEU A 473 8.83 25.80 6.38
N ILE A 474 8.54 25.83 5.07
CA ILE A 474 9.49 25.38 4.03
C ILE A 474 10.78 26.17 4.09
N ILE A 475 10.68 27.51 4.19
CA ILE A 475 11.85 28.38 4.27
C ILE A 475 12.70 28.06 5.50
N ASN A 476 12.07 27.83 6.64
CA ASN A 476 12.76 27.50 7.88
C ASN A 476 13.47 26.13 7.78
N GLN A 477 12.82 25.13 7.18
CA GLN A 477 13.41 23.80 6.99
C GLN A 477 14.53 23.76 5.94
N GLN A 478 14.57 24.72 5.00
CA GLN A 478 15.66 24.82 4.02
C GLN A 478 16.90 25.56 4.57
N LYS A 479 16.75 26.31 5.67
CA LYS A 479 17.84 27.01 6.34
C LYS A 479 18.59 26.16 7.37
N THR A 480 17.97 25.05 7.83
CA THR A 480 18.56 24.03 8.69
C THR A 480 19.20 22.92 7.88
#